data_3f29b548950b2add393fb7cb2e050d63
#
_entry.id   3f29b548950b2add393fb7cb2e050d63
#
_cell.length_a   1.000
_cell.length_b   1.000
_cell.length_c   1.000
_cell.angle_alpha   90.00
_cell.angle_beta   90.00
_cell.angle_gamma   90.00
#
_symmetry.space_group_name_H-M   'P 1'
#
loop_
_entity.id
_entity.type
_entity.pdbx_description
1 polymer ?
#
loop_
_entity_poly.entity_id
_entity_poly.type
_entity_poly.pdbx_seq_one_letter_code
_entity_poly.pdbx_strand_id
1 'polypeptide(L)'
;MKEERYFYVPEASAMNELPEEEATHALRVLRLKEGDEMMLMDGKGTFFRAAVSMTSGKHCLYQVLETLPQHPAWQGHLHLAIAPTKMMERIEWLAEKATEVGFDELSLLDCRFSERHVVKTPRLEKIVVSAMKQSRKAWKPVVNEMQDFKIFISQHTTGRRYIAHCYEEVPRVNLFESLQTLPQPLPIREGRKYSQDEEKVKKLVEEVSSPLPYREGQGESLLVLVGPEGDFSIDEVRMAVDAGFVSVDLGKSRLRTETAGLAAVMMMQLSQP
;
A
#
# COMPACT_ATOMS: atom_id res chain seq x y z
N MET A 1 25.66 15.23 15.71
CA MET A 1 25.04 15.46 14.39
C MET A 1 23.63 16.00 14.65
N LYS A 2 23.22 17.13 14.04
CA LYS A 2 21.81 17.52 14.06
C LYS A 2 21.03 16.44 13.30
N GLU A 3 19.98 15.92 13.89
CA GLU A 3 19.09 14.96 13.25
C GLU A 3 18.43 15.63 12.04
N GLU A 4 18.48 14.99 10.87
CA GLU A 4 17.85 15.48 9.65
C GLU A 4 16.34 15.47 9.83
N ARG A 5 15.68 16.56 9.45
CA ARG A 5 14.24 16.79 9.62
C ARG A 5 13.54 16.67 8.29
N TYR A 6 12.64 15.69 8.17
CA TYR A 6 11.94 15.36 6.95
C TYR A 6 10.52 15.93 6.94
N PHE A 7 10.15 16.57 5.81
CA PHE A 7 8.83 17.17 5.57
C PHE A 7 8.24 16.61 4.28
N TYR A 8 6.96 16.28 4.30
CA TYR A 8 6.25 15.79 3.12
C TYR A 8 5.70 16.97 2.31
N VAL A 9 6.25 17.16 1.11
CA VAL A 9 5.89 18.24 0.19
C VAL A 9 5.71 17.65 -1.22
N PRO A 10 4.49 17.22 -1.60
CA PRO A 10 4.24 16.51 -2.88
C PRO A 10 4.72 17.27 -4.13
N GLU A 11 4.71 18.60 -4.07
CA GLU A 11 5.09 19.50 -5.16
C GLU A 11 6.36 20.30 -4.85
N ALA A 12 7.32 19.67 -4.13
CA ALA A 12 8.53 20.33 -3.66
C ALA A 12 9.39 20.98 -4.76
N SER A 13 9.33 20.44 -5.99
CA SER A 13 10.03 21.01 -7.15
C SER A 13 9.37 22.22 -7.76
N ALA A 14 8.04 22.39 -7.55
CA ALA A 14 7.23 23.46 -8.18
C ALA A 14 6.83 24.57 -7.21
N MET A 15 6.89 24.28 -5.90
CA MET A 15 6.50 25.22 -4.84
C MET A 15 7.72 25.67 -4.04
N ASN A 16 7.55 26.75 -3.32
CA ASN A 16 8.58 27.29 -2.42
C ASN A 16 8.08 27.53 -1.00
N GLU A 17 6.92 26.96 -0.65
CA GLU A 17 6.29 27.07 0.66
C GLU A 17 5.87 25.69 1.18
N LEU A 18 6.11 25.44 2.47
CA LEU A 18 5.66 24.22 3.12
C LEU A 18 4.13 24.19 3.22
N PRO A 19 3.48 23.01 3.04
CA PRO A 19 2.07 22.82 3.38
C PRO A 19 1.77 23.26 4.83
N GLU A 20 0.57 23.76 5.10
CA GLU A 20 0.22 24.38 6.40
C GLU A 20 0.52 23.46 7.60
N GLU A 21 0.21 22.16 7.51
CA GLU A 21 0.52 21.18 8.57
C GLU A 21 2.04 21.05 8.79
N GLU A 22 2.82 20.97 7.73
CA GLU A 22 4.28 20.86 7.77
C GLU A 22 4.92 22.18 8.24
N ALA A 23 4.43 23.32 7.80
CA ALA A 23 4.88 24.64 8.26
C ALA A 23 4.61 24.83 9.76
N THR A 24 3.45 24.41 10.24
CA THR A 24 3.12 24.44 11.68
C THR A 24 4.08 23.56 12.48
N HIS A 25 4.40 22.37 11.99
CA HIS A 25 5.38 21.47 12.63
C HIS A 25 6.79 22.10 12.63
N ALA A 26 7.23 22.62 11.49
CA ALA A 26 8.53 23.26 11.34
C ALA A 26 8.72 24.44 12.31
N LEU A 27 7.72 25.34 12.38
CA LEU A 27 7.86 26.59 13.12
C LEU A 27 7.55 26.44 14.61
N ARG A 28 6.50 25.69 15.00
CA ARG A 28 6.05 25.60 16.39
C ARG A 28 6.73 24.49 17.17
N VAL A 29 6.95 23.34 16.55
CA VAL A 29 7.53 22.15 17.21
C VAL A 29 9.05 22.18 17.07
N LEU A 30 9.56 22.27 15.85
CA LEU A 30 10.99 22.21 15.57
C LEU A 30 11.69 23.56 15.68
N ARG A 31 10.92 24.66 15.68
CA ARG A 31 11.39 26.04 15.83
C ARG A 31 12.48 26.42 14.79
N LEU A 32 12.26 26.01 13.55
CA LEU A 32 13.15 26.34 12.43
C LEU A 32 13.17 27.86 12.21
N LYS A 33 14.35 28.36 11.82
CA LYS A 33 14.61 29.74 11.50
C LYS A 33 15.16 29.88 10.09
N GLU A 34 15.18 31.08 9.58
CA GLU A 34 15.83 31.40 8.30
C GLU A 34 17.29 30.91 8.29
N GLY A 35 17.66 30.22 7.20
CA GLY A 35 18.95 29.57 7.05
C GLY A 35 19.04 28.14 7.61
N ASP A 36 18.05 27.64 8.39
CA ASP A 36 18.07 26.25 8.83
C ASP A 36 17.79 25.30 7.65
N GLU A 37 18.58 24.23 7.54
CA GLU A 37 18.42 23.21 6.52
C GLU A 37 17.39 22.14 6.94
N MET A 38 16.71 21.59 5.94
CA MET A 38 15.72 20.53 6.07
C MET A 38 15.69 19.65 4.82
N MET A 39 15.15 18.44 4.97
CA MET A 39 14.89 17.52 3.86
C MET A 39 13.41 17.52 3.52
N LEU A 40 13.09 17.74 2.24
CA LEU A 40 11.75 17.59 1.72
C LEU A 40 11.65 16.25 0.98
N MET A 41 10.49 15.64 0.99
CA MET A 41 10.19 14.42 0.24
C MET A 41 8.88 14.58 -0.51
N ASP A 42 8.88 14.26 -1.81
CA ASP A 42 7.70 14.39 -2.66
C ASP A 42 6.76 13.17 -2.57
N GLY A 43 7.22 12.06 -1.99
CA GLY A 43 6.51 10.79 -1.99
C GLY A 43 6.45 10.10 -3.35
N LYS A 44 7.18 10.62 -4.34
CA LYS A 44 7.25 10.13 -5.73
C LYS A 44 8.66 9.62 -6.10
N GLY A 45 9.55 9.57 -5.12
CA GLY A 45 10.91 9.04 -5.29
C GLY A 45 12.01 10.09 -5.24
N THR A 46 11.74 11.32 -4.82
CA THR A 46 12.79 12.36 -4.75
C THR A 46 12.82 13.00 -3.37
N PHE A 47 14.03 13.15 -2.85
CA PHE A 47 14.32 14.03 -1.73
C PHE A 47 14.89 15.35 -2.25
N PHE A 48 14.65 16.41 -1.47
CA PHE A 48 15.21 17.73 -1.76
C PHE A 48 15.85 18.27 -0.49
N ARG A 49 17.13 18.61 -0.56
CA ARG A 49 17.78 19.41 0.49
C ARG A 49 17.39 20.85 0.27
N ALA A 50 16.80 21.46 1.28
CA ALA A 50 16.29 22.82 1.22
C ALA A 50 16.71 23.62 2.45
N ALA A 51 16.72 24.93 2.34
CA ALA A 51 16.89 25.85 3.45
C ALA A 51 15.68 26.74 3.61
N VAL A 52 15.32 27.05 4.86
CA VAL A 52 14.29 28.04 5.17
C VAL A 52 14.73 29.40 4.66
N SER A 53 13.98 29.99 3.73
CA SER A 53 14.27 31.30 3.15
C SER A 53 13.59 32.45 3.88
N MET A 54 12.37 32.22 4.40
CA MET A 54 11.61 33.21 5.16
C MET A 54 10.59 32.54 6.05
N THR A 55 10.34 33.12 7.21
CA THR A 55 9.27 32.72 8.11
C THR A 55 8.33 33.87 8.41
N SER A 56 7.02 33.69 8.27
CA SER A 56 6.02 34.73 8.56
C SER A 56 4.74 34.13 9.12
N GLY A 57 4.49 34.29 10.41
CA GLY A 57 3.30 33.78 11.07
C GLY A 57 3.17 32.26 10.97
N LYS A 58 2.34 31.76 10.07
CA LYS A 58 2.15 30.32 9.80
C LYS A 58 2.85 29.87 8.52
N HIS A 59 3.48 30.77 7.78
CA HIS A 59 4.12 30.51 6.49
C HIS A 59 5.60 30.21 6.67
N CYS A 60 6.08 29.14 6.06
CA CYS A 60 7.48 28.75 6.03
C CYS A 60 7.88 28.57 4.57
N LEU A 61 8.58 29.55 4.05
CA LEU A 61 9.13 29.51 2.70
C LEU A 61 10.49 28.82 2.71
N TYR A 62 10.81 28.14 1.62
CA TYR A 62 12.06 27.45 1.46
C TYR A 62 12.68 27.69 0.08
N GLN A 63 13.96 27.44 -0.01
CA GLN A 63 14.69 27.35 -1.28
C GLN A 63 15.30 25.97 -1.38
N VAL A 64 15.07 25.28 -2.49
CA VAL A 64 15.72 24.01 -2.81
C VAL A 64 17.20 24.28 -3.12
N LEU A 65 18.08 23.60 -2.41
CA LEU A 65 19.52 23.66 -2.58
C LEU A 65 20.03 22.52 -3.48
N GLU A 66 19.40 21.33 -3.35
CA GLU A 66 19.82 20.14 -4.08
C GLU A 66 18.64 19.19 -4.28
N THR A 67 18.58 18.55 -5.44
CA THR A 67 17.61 17.52 -5.78
C THR A 67 18.29 16.16 -5.73
N LEU A 68 17.73 15.21 -4.99
CA LEU A 68 18.30 13.91 -4.67
C LEU A 68 17.35 12.79 -5.08
N PRO A 69 17.31 12.39 -6.37
CA PRO A 69 16.49 11.26 -6.81
C PRO A 69 16.91 9.97 -6.08
N GLN A 70 15.92 9.19 -5.67
CA GLN A 70 16.13 7.94 -4.96
C GLN A 70 15.87 6.75 -5.86
N HIS A 71 16.52 5.62 -5.57
CA HIS A 71 16.19 4.35 -6.21
C HIS A 71 15.19 3.56 -5.35
N PRO A 72 14.24 2.84 -5.96
CA PRO A 72 13.37 1.93 -5.24
C PRO A 72 14.17 0.92 -4.42
N ALA A 73 13.77 0.68 -3.18
CA ALA A 73 14.41 -0.30 -2.31
C ALA A 73 14.03 -1.75 -2.63
N TRP A 74 13.02 -1.93 -3.48
CA TRP A 74 12.55 -3.23 -3.99
C TRP A 74 12.10 -3.09 -5.43
N GLN A 75 12.02 -4.22 -6.13
CA GLN A 75 11.54 -4.28 -7.51
C GLN A 75 10.04 -4.63 -7.54
N GLY A 76 9.37 -4.28 -8.65
CA GLY A 76 7.96 -4.57 -8.84
C GLY A 76 7.02 -3.72 -7.98
N HIS A 77 5.82 -4.27 -7.73
CA HIS A 77 4.75 -3.59 -7.00
C HIS A 77 4.19 -4.50 -5.90
N LEU A 78 4.30 -4.07 -4.65
CA LEU A 78 3.85 -4.82 -3.47
C LEU A 78 2.51 -4.27 -2.98
N HIS A 79 1.44 -5.04 -3.17
CA HIS A 79 0.07 -4.66 -2.87
C HIS A 79 -0.52 -5.55 -1.77
N LEU A 80 -0.94 -4.95 -0.67
CA LEU A 80 -1.73 -5.60 0.37
C LEU A 80 -3.19 -5.18 0.25
N ALA A 81 -4.09 -6.14 0.07
CA ALA A 81 -5.53 -5.91 0.15
C ALA A 81 -6.09 -6.60 1.39
N ILE A 82 -6.72 -5.86 2.29
CA ILE A 82 -7.12 -6.36 3.60
C ILE A 82 -8.53 -5.92 4.01
N ALA A 83 -9.30 -6.84 4.58
CA ALA A 83 -10.55 -6.47 5.22
C ALA A 83 -10.27 -5.78 6.57
N PRO A 84 -10.77 -4.55 6.78
CA PRO A 84 -10.53 -3.82 8.01
C PRO A 84 -11.12 -4.54 9.22
N THR A 85 -10.37 -4.54 10.32
CA THR A 85 -10.85 -5.08 11.59
C THR A 85 -11.93 -4.16 12.21
N LYS A 86 -12.71 -4.71 13.13
CA LYS A 86 -13.67 -3.93 13.93
C LYS A 86 -12.99 -2.73 14.60
N MET A 87 -11.80 -2.94 15.17
CA MET A 87 -10.99 -1.90 15.83
C MET A 87 -10.02 -1.28 14.81
N MET A 88 -10.36 -0.07 14.33
CA MET A 88 -9.53 0.64 13.33
C MET A 88 -8.10 0.89 13.76
N GLU A 89 -7.84 1.05 15.05
CA GLU A 89 -6.48 1.23 15.62
C GLU A 89 -5.53 0.11 15.19
N ARG A 90 -6.02 -1.11 14.95
CA ARG A 90 -5.21 -2.22 14.46
C ARG A 90 -4.82 -2.05 13.00
N ILE A 91 -5.75 -1.54 12.16
CA ILE A 91 -5.46 -1.22 10.76
C ILE A 91 -4.55 0.01 10.65
N GLU A 92 -4.74 0.98 11.54
CA GLU A 92 -3.84 2.13 11.66
C GLU A 92 -2.42 1.70 12.02
N TRP A 93 -2.28 0.81 13.01
CA TRP A 93 -1.01 0.20 13.39
C TRP A 93 -0.40 -0.60 12.23
N LEU A 94 -1.21 -1.39 11.52
CA LEU A 94 -0.74 -2.12 10.34
C LEU A 94 -0.23 -1.18 9.26
N ALA A 95 -0.99 -0.13 8.91
CA ALA A 95 -0.59 0.85 7.89
C ALA A 95 0.74 1.53 8.26
N GLU A 96 0.94 1.87 9.54
CA GLU A 96 2.21 2.40 10.05
C GLU A 96 3.35 1.40 9.84
N LYS A 97 3.21 0.16 10.35
CA LYS A 97 4.29 -0.83 10.33
C LYS A 97 4.56 -1.39 8.92
N ALA A 98 3.53 -1.58 8.10
CA ALA A 98 3.71 -1.94 6.70
C ALA A 98 4.47 -0.86 5.92
N THR A 99 4.20 0.43 6.19
CA THR A 99 4.96 1.54 5.60
C THR A 99 6.42 1.52 6.06
N GLU A 100 6.69 1.25 7.32
CA GLU A 100 8.07 1.10 7.83
C GLU A 100 8.81 -0.06 7.17
N VAL A 101 8.15 -1.20 6.97
CA VAL A 101 8.71 -2.37 6.25
C VAL A 101 8.94 -2.01 4.79
N GLY A 102 7.93 -1.51 4.12
CA GLY A 102 7.95 -1.10 2.72
C GLY A 102 6.99 -1.89 1.86
N PHE A 103 6.07 -1.20 1.22
CA PHE A 103 5.10 -1.70 0.24
C PHE A 103 4.60 -0.52 -0.58
N ASP A 104 3.85 -0.78 -1.65
CA ASP A 104 3.42 0.27 -2.58
C ASP A 104 1.96 0.63 -2.42
N GLU A 105 1.09 -0.33 -2.05
CA GLU A 105 -0.35 -0.12 -2.10
C GLU A 105 -1.11 -0.87 -1.01
N LEU A 106 -2.06 -0.18 -0.38
CA LEU A 106 -3.02 -0.73 0.59
C LEU A 106 -4.43 -0.55 0.06
N SER A 107 -5.13 -1.66 -0.18
CA SER A 107 -6.56 -1.66 -0.49
C SER A 107 -7.38 -2.22 0.66
N LEU A 108 -8.56 -1.63 0.88
CA LEU A 108 -9.49 -2.05 1.90
C LEU A 108 -10.63 -2.85 1.26
N LEU A 109 -10.91 -4.05 1.81
CA LEU A 109 -11.88 -4.99 1.27
C LEU A 109 -13.16 -5.03 2.11
N ASP A 110 -14.31 -4.96 1.46
CA ASP A 110 -15.59 -5.30 2.06
C ASP A 110 -15.93 -6.75 1.74
N CYS A 111 -15.76 -7.63 2.74
CA CYS A 111 -15.97 -9.07 2.65
C CYS A 111 -17.25 -9.47 3.37
N ARG A 112 -17.76 -10.69 3.10
CA ARG A 112 -18.99 -11.20 3.68
C ARG A 112 -19.02 -11.16 5.22
N PHE A 113 -17.88 -11.43 5.87
CA PHE A 113 -17.78 -11.44 7.33
C PHE A 113 -17.08 -10.22 7.90
N SER A 114 -16.97 -9.13 7.11
CA SER A 114 -16.49 -7.85 7.60
C SER A 114 -17.47 -7.29 8.64
N GLU A 115 -16.98 -6.91 9.82
CA GLU A 115 -17.78 -6.15 10.79
C GLU A 115 -17.77 -4.64 10.47
N ARG A 116 -16.90 -4.20 9.58
CA ARG A 116 -16.76 -2.82 9.16
C ARG A 116 -16.89 -2.71 7.65
N HIS A 117 -17.90 -1.95 7.21
CA HIS A 117 -18.24 -1.77 5.79
C HIS A 117 -17.92 -0.36 5.27
N VAL A 118 -17.42 0.53 6.12
CA VAL A 118 -17.03 1.89 5.74
C VAL A 118 -15.78 2.29 6.52
N VAL A 119 -14.78 2.78 5.80
CA VAL A 119 -13.54 3.33 6.36
C VAL A 119 -13.28 4.71 5.77
N LYS A 120 -12.87 5.65 6.62
CA LYS A 120 -12.41 6.98 6.18
C LYS A 120 -10.90 6.92 5.99
N THR A 121 -10.44 6.91 4.76
CA THR A 121 -9.03 6.79 4.37
C THR A 121 -8.15 8.01 4.72
N PRO A 122 -8.65 9.27 4.87
CA PRO A 122 -7.78 10.40 5.19
C PRO A 122 -6.94 10.25 6.48
N ARG A 123 -7.44 9.47 7.46
CA ARG A 123 -6.66 9.18 8.67
C ARG A 123 -5.51 8.20 8.40
N LEU A 124 -5.76 7.15 7.60
CA LEU A 124 -4.73 6.21 7.18
C LEU A 124 -3.66 6.88 6.32
N GLU A 125 -4.06 7.79 5.44
CA GLU A 125 -3.15 8.61 4.64
C GLU A 125 -2.17 9.40 5.52
N LYS A 126 -2.66 10.05 6.59
CA LYS A 126 -1.81 10.78 7.54
C LYS A 126 -0.83 9.86 8.26
N ILE A 127 -1.26 8.66 8.64
CA ILE A 127 -0.41 7.65 9.30
C ILE A 127 0.69 7.20 8.35
N VAL A 128 0.34 6.87 7.11
CA VAL A 128 1.29 6.47 6.07
C VAL A 128 2.33 7.58 5.82
N VAL A 129 1.91 8.84 5.70
CA VAL A 129 2.83 9.98 5.56
C VAL A 129 3.76 10.11 6.78
N SER A 130 3.23 9.96 7.99
CA SER A 130 4.04 10.03 9.20
C SER A 130 5.08 8.91 9.26
N ALA A 131 4.67 7.67 8.96
CA ALA A 131 5.53 6.50 8.93
C ALA A 131 6.59 6.60 7.81
N MET A 132 6.21 7.11 6.63
CA MET A 132 7.11 7.38 5.51
C MET A 132 8.21 8.37 5.92
N LYS A 133 7.86 9.48 6.59
CA LYS A 133 8.85 10.47 7.08
C LYS A 133 9.80 9.86 8.10
N GLN A 134 9.25 9.12 9.07
CA GLN A 134 10.03 8.48 10.14
C GLN A 134 10.98 7.41 9.58
N SER A 135 10.53 6.59 8.63
CA SER A 135 11.32 5.53 8.00
C SER A 135 12.17 6.01 6.82
N ARG A 136 12.13 7.31 6.49
CA ARG A 136 12.91 7.97 5.42
C ARG A 136 12.71 7.30 4.05
N LYS A 137 11.48 6.94 3.72
CA LYS A 137 11.16 6.36 2.41
C LYS A 137 10.79 7.46 1.42
N ALA A 138 11.28 7.33 0.18
CA ALA A 138 11.05 8.33 -0.86
C ALA A 138 9.69 8.17 -1.55
N TRP A 139 9.06 7.01 -1.42
CA TRP A 139 7.76 6.72 -2.02
C TRP A 139 6.67 6.59 -0.96
N LYS A 140 5.57 7.32 -1.18
CA LYS A 140 4.38 7.24 -0.35
C LYS A 140 3.53 6.06 -0.83
N PRO A 141 3.22 5.07 0.02
CA PRO A 141 2.24 4.05 -0.32
C PRO A 141 0.87 4.66 -0.64
N VAL A 142 0.20 4.11 -1.64
CA VAL A 142 -1.17 4.48 -2.00
C VAL A 142 -2.14 3.80 -1.03
N VAL A 143 -3.14 4.53 -0.56
CA VAL A 143 -4.23 3.99 0.27
C VAL A 143 -5.53 4.14 -0.50
N ASN A 144 -6.10 3.01 -0.91
CA ASN A 144 -7.34 2.98 -1.67
C ASN A 144 -8.58 2.98 -0.77
N GLU A 145 -9.67 3.53 -1.29
CA GLU A 145 -10.97 3.45 -0.65
C GLU A 145 -11.44 1.98 -0.55
N MET A 146 -12.37 1.75 0.37
CA MET A 146 -12.94 0.42 0.59
C MET A 146 -13.77 -0.02 -0.62
N GLN A 147 -13.56 -1.26 -1.05
CA GLN A 147 -14.19 -1.83 -2.23
C GLN A 147 -14.78 -3.21 -1.94
N ASP A 148 -15.91 -3.54 -2.58
CA ASP A 148 -16.49 -4.88 -2.52
C ASP A 148 -15.51 -5.94 -3.02
N PHE A 149 -15.42 -7.06 -2.32
CA PHE A 149 -14.49 -8.15 -2.60
C PHE A 149 -14.59 -8.68 -4.04
N LYS A 150 -15.81 -8.86 -4.57
CA LYS A 150 -16.03 -9.42 -5.92
C LYS A 150 -15.57 -8.44 -7.00
N ILE A 151 -15.88 -7.15 -6.78
CA ILE A 151 -15.42 -6.08 -7.69
C ILE A 151 -13.90 -6.05 -7.68
N PHE A 152 -13.28 -6.06 -6.50
CA PHE A 152 -11.82 -6.02 -6.35
C PHE A 152 -11.12 -7.15 -7.10
N ILE A 153 -11.51 -8.42 -6.89
CA ILE A 153 -10.86 -9.55 -7.56
C ILE A 153 -11.05 -9.56 -9.08
N SER A 154 -12.16 -8.99 -9.58
CA SER A 154 -12.43 -8.89 -11.02
C SER A 154 -11.54 -7.87 -11.73
N GLN A 155 -11.09 -6.84 -11.01
CA GLN A 155 -10.20 -5.78 -11.53
C GLN A 155 -8.72 -6.18 -11.51
N HIS A 156 -8.33 -7.05 -10.58
CA HIS A 156 -6.94 -7.47 -10.39
C HIS A 156 -6.71 -8.83 -11.07
N THR A 157 -6.41 -8.81 -12.37
CA THR A 157 -6.28 -10.01 -13.20
C THR A 157 -4.84 -10.34 -13.61
N THR A 158 -3.86 -9.48 -13.28
CA THR A 158 -2.45 -9.60 -13.67
C THR A 158 -1.54 -9.73 -12.44
N GLY A 159 -0.30 -10.16 -12.66
CA GLY A 159 0.69 -10.38 -11.61
C GLY A 159 0.44 -11.65 -10.78
N ARG A 160 1.27 -11.86 -9.76
CA ARG A 160 1.13 -12.97 -8.81
C ARG A 160 0.16 -12.56 -7.70
N ARG A 161 -0.91 -13.32 -7.54
CA ARG A 161 -2.04 -12.99 -6.68
C ARG A 161 -2.32 -14.11 -5.73
N TYR A 162 -2.46 -13.77 -4.45
CA TYR A 162 -2.58 -14.71 -3.36
C TYR A 162 -3.77 -14.38 -2.47
N ILE A 163 -4.41 -15.41 -1.92
CA ILE A 163 -5.45 -15.29 -0.89
C ILE A 163 -5.06 -16.10 0.34
N ALA A 164 -4.87 -15.42 1.47
CA ALA A 164 -4.53 -16.05 2.74
C ALA A 164 -5.81 -16.39 3.51
N HIS A 165 -5.99 -17.68 3.86
CA HIS A 165 -7.16 -18.15 4.59
C HIS A 165 -6.82 -19.36 5.48
N CYS A 166 -7.77 -19.78 6.35
CA CYS A 166 -7.56 -20.87 7.32
C CYS A 166 -8.30 -22.17 6.99
N TYR A 167 -9.08 -22.26 5.89
CA TYR A 167 -9.85 -23.47 5.54
C TYR A 167 -8.95 -24.64 5.19
N GLU A 168 -9.10 -25.75 5.90
CA GLU A 168 -8.30 -26.98 5.70
C GLU A 168 -8.72 -27.75 4.44
N GLU A 169 -9.99 -27.64 4.04
CA GLU A 169 -10.54 -28.30 2.85
C GLU A 169 -10.07 -27.68 1.52
N VAL A 170 -9.47 -26.50 1.54
CA VAL A 170 -8.88 -25.87 0.36
C VAL A 170 -7.35 -25.99 0.49
N PRO A 171 -6.67 -26.70 -0.43
CA PRO A 171 -5.22 -26.83 -0.39
C PRO A 171 -4.53 -25.47 -0.41
N ARG A 172 -3.54 -25.31 0.46
CA ARG A 172 -2.75 -24.08 0.61
C ARG A 172 -1.28 -24.39 0.47
N VAL A 173 -0.53 -23.43 -0.04
CA VAL A 173 0.93 -23.45 -0.04
C VAL A 173 1.43 -22.32 0.89
N ASN A 174 2.64 -22.44 1.42
CA ASN A 174 3.20 -21.36 2.22
C ASN A 174 3.50 -20.15 1.32
N LEU A 175 3.06 -18.94 1.74
CA LEU A 175 3.23 -17.72 0.92
C LEU A 175 4.71 -17.48 0.60
N PHE A 176 5.60 -17.55 1.60
CA PHE A 176 7.02 -17.27 1.41
C PHE A 176 7.69 -18.26 0.45
N GLU A 177 7.39 -19.54 0.59
CA GLU A 177 7.89 -20.57 -0.33
C GLU A 177 7.38 -20.34 -1.76
N SER A 178 6.09 -20.01 -1.90
CA SER A 178 5.49 -19.69 -3.20
C SER A 178 6.11 -18.47 -3.85
N LEU A 179 6.47 -17.45 -3.07
CA LEU A 179 7.12 -16.24 -3.57
C LEU A 179 8.54 -16.49 -4.08
N GLN A 180 9.25 -17.47 -3.55
CA GLN A 180 10.61 -17.85 -3.96
C GLN A 180 10.64 -18.71 -5.24
N THR A 181 9.51 -19.33 -5.61
CA THR A 181 9.46 -20.14 -6.83
C THR A 181 9.20 -19.25 -8.04
N LEU A 182 9.86 -19.56 -9.17
CA LEU A 182 9.55 -18.91 -10.46
C LEU A 182 8.07 -19.14 -10.81
N PRO A 183 7.40 -18.17 -11.44
CA PRO A 183 6.01 -18.31 -11.86
C PRO A 183 5.86 -19.56 -12.73
N GLN A 184 5.10 -20.55 -12.26
CA GLN A 184 4.62 -21.58 -13.15
C GLN A 184 3.47 -21.00 -13.97
N PRO A 185 3.45 -21.18 -15.32
CA PRO A 185 2.31 -20.74 -16.12
C PRO A 185 1.06 -21.40 -15.56
N LEU A 186 0.07 -20.57 -15.17
CA LEU A 186 -1.23 -21.06 -14.75
C LEU A 186 -1.83 -21.94 -15.86
N PRO A 187 -2.42 -23.09 -15.56
CA PRO A 187 -3.08 -23.90 -16.56
C PRO A 187 -4.19 -23.07 -17.21
N ILE A 188 -4.05 -22.83 -18.52
CA ILE A 188 -5.04 -22.15 -19.33
C ILE A 188 -6.29 -23.03 -19.32
N ARG A 189 -7.31 -22.64 -18.55
CA ARG A 189 -8.65 -23.22 -18.67
C ARG A 189 -9.30 -22.63 -19.92
N GLU A 190 -9.21 -23.34 -21.03
CA GLU A 190 -9.99 -23.05 -22.21
C GLU A 190 -11.50 -23.23 -21.92
N GLY A 191 -12.28 -22.21 -22.23
CA GLY A 191 -13.70 -22.35 -22.50
C GLY A 191 -14.70 -21.96 -21.42
N ARG A 192 -14.60 -20.79 -20.78
CA ARG A 192 -15.75 -20.23 -20.03
C ARG A 192 -16.45 -19.14 -20.85
N LYS A 193 -17.73 -19.37 -21.21
CA LYS A 193 -18.61 -18.32 -21.75
C LYS A 193 -19.07 -17.45 -20.57
N TYR A 194 -18.79 -16.16 -20.62
CA TYR A 194 -19.24 -15.17 -19.63
C TYR A 194 -20.77 -14.95 -19.75
N SER A 195 -21.43 -14.69 -18.63
CA SER A 195 -22.85 -14.30 -18.60
C SER A 195 -23.00 -12.82 -19.00
N GLN A 196 -24.22 -12.41 -19.43
CA GLN A 196 -24.50 -11.03 -19.86
C GLN A 196 -24.26 -9.98 -18.74
N ASP A 197 -24.33 -10.39 -17.47
CA ASP A 197 -24.05 -9.52 -16.32
C ASP A 197 -22.54 -9.29 -16.13
N GLU A 198 -21.71 -10.25 -16.51
CA GLU A 198 -20.25 -10.13 -16.47
C GLU A 198 -19.72 -9.18 -17.55
N GLU A 199 -20.37 -9.10 -18.72
CA GLU A 199 -20.05 -8.12 -19.77
C GLU A 199 -20.39 -6.68 -19.37
N LYS A 200 -21.47 -6.47 -18.61
CA LYS A 200 -21.79 -5.14 -18.05
C LYS A 200 -20.79 -4.67 -17.03
N VAL A 201 -20.34 -5.57 -16.15
CA VAL A 201 -19.29 -5.28 -15.16
C VAL A 201 -17.97 -4.93 -15.87
N LYS A 202 -17.62 -5.64 -16.93
CA LYS A 202 -16.42 -5.38 -17.74
C LYS A 202 -16.40 -3.99 -18.38
N LYS A 203 -17.55 -3.52 -18.89
CA LYS A 203 -17.68 -2.15 -19.45
C LYS A 203 -17.56 -1.07 -18.40
N LEU A 204 -18.11 -1.28 -17.18
CA LEU A 204 -17.97 -0.35 -16.05
C LEU A 204 -16.51 -0.27 -15.56
N VAL A 205 -15.77 -1.38 -15.62
CA VAL A 205 -14.36 -1.46 -15.22
C VAL A 205 -13.45 -0.70 -16.21
N GLU A 206 -13.73 -0.74 -17.49
CA GLU A 206 -12.95 -0.02 -18.51
C GLU A 206 -13.11 1.51 -18.42
N GLU A 207 -14.22 2.01 -17.91
CA GLU A 207 -14.47 3.45 -17.73
C GLU A 207 -13.85 4.05 -16.44
N VAL A 208 -13.51 3.24 -15.44
CA VAL A 208 -13.05 3.71 -14.11
C VAL A 208 -11.54 3.49 -13.88
N SER A 209 -10.89 2.65 -14.66
CA SER A 209 -9.49 2.33 -14.45
C SER A 209 -8.54 3.31 -15.15
N SER A 210 -8.24 4.44 -14.51
CA SER A 210 -6.94 5.08 -14.73
C SER A 210 -5.88 4.26 -13.99
N PRO A 211 -4.96 3.60 -14.67
CA PRO A 211 -3.85 2.93 -13.97
C PRO A 211 -3.04 4.00 -13.26
N LEU A 212 -2.89 3.83 -11.94
CA LEU A 212 -1.89 4.59 -11.18
C LEU A 212 -0.53 4.46 -11.88
N PRO A 213 0.33 5.48 -11.82
CA PRO A 213 1.62 5.43 -12.47
C PRO A 213 2.40 4.23 -11.92
N TYR A 214 2.38 3.14 -12.69
CA TYR A 214 3.17 1.95 -12.47
C TYR A 214 4.64 2.37 -12.43
N ARG A 215 5.35 2.00 -11.38
CA ARG A 215 6.81 2.11 -11.38
C ARG A 215 7.32 1.31 -12.58
N GLU A 216 7.75 1.99 -13.62
CA GLU A 216 8.50 1.36 -14.72
C GLU A 216 9.84 0.84 -14.17
N GLY A 217 9.79 -0.34 -13.59
CA GLY A 217 10.95 -1.07 -13.07
C GLY A 217 10.69 -2.56 -13.25
N GLN A 218 11.70 -3.26 -13.71
CA GLN A 218 11.69 -4.69 -14.04
C GLN A 218 11.36 -5.57 -12.82
N GLY A 219 10.10 -5.60 -12.40
CA GLY A 219 9.67 -6.43 -11.30
C GLY A 219 8.19 -6.82 -11.41
N GLU A 220 7.86 -7.99 -10.89
CA GLU A 220 6.51 -8.54 -10.92
C GLU A 220 5.61 -7.88 -9.87
N SER A 221 4.32 -7.68 -10.18
CA SER A 221 3.33 -7.24 -9.20
C SER A 221 2.94 -8.41 -8.30
N LEU A 222 3.01 -8.21 -6.98
CA LEU A 222 2.60 -9.15 -5.95
C LEU A 222 1.40 -8.58 -5.21
N LEU A 223 0.28 -9.31 -5.20
CA LEU A 223 -0.94 -8.95 -4.48
C LEU A 223 -1.30 -10.04 -3.47
N VAL A 224 -1.49 -9.69 -2.21
CA VAL A 224 -1.94 -10.61 -1.17
C VAL A 224 -3.24 -10.11 -0.55
N LEU A 225 -4.27 -10.98 -0.53
CA LEU A 225 -5.55 -10.73 0.14
C LEU A 225 -5.53 -11.30 1.56
N VAL A 226 -5.98 -10.52 2.54
CA VAL A 226 -6.13 -10.93 3.94
C VAL A 226 -7.56 -10.64 4.42
N GLY A 227 -8.23 -11.65 4.95
CA GLY A 227 -9.63 -11.58 5.39
C GLY A 227 -9.84 -10.84 6.72
N PRO A 228 -11.13 -10.62 7.08
CA PRO A 228 -11.50 -10.06 8.37
C PRO A 228 -11.22 -11.04 9.53
N GLU A 229 -11.58 -10.68 10.78
CA GLU A 229 -11.39 -11.54 11.95
C GLU A 229 -12.09 -12.90 11.82
N GLY A 230 -13.21 -12.97 11.05
CA GLY A 230 -13.97 -14.18 10.74
C GLY A 230 -13.46 -14.98 9.54
N ASP A 231 -12.31 -14.58 8.96
CA ASP A 231 -11.79 -15.08 7.70
C ASP A 231 -12.66 -14.67 6.48
N PHE A 232 -12.24 -14.99 5.27
CA PHE A 232 -13.08 -14.96 4.10
C PHE A 232 -14.18 -16.04 4.22
N SER A 233 -15.31 -15.88 3.56
CA SER A 233 -16.21 -17.01 3.37
C SER A 233 -15.63 -18.01 2.39
N ILE A 234 -16.03 -19.27 2.52
CA ILE A 234 -15.57 -20.33 1.60
C ILE A 234 -15.90 -20.01 0.13
N ASP A 235 -17.03 -19.31 -0.11
CA ASP A 235 -17.43 -18.89 -1.43
C ASP A 235 -16.50 -17.79 -1.99
N GLU A 236 -16.05 -16.85 -1.15
CA GLU A 236 -15.05 -15.83 -1.54
C GLU A 236 -13.70 -16.47 -1.85
N VAL A 237 -13.25 -17.44 -1.04
CA VAL A 237 -12.02 -18.19 -1.34
C VAL A 237 -12.11 -18.90 -2.67
N ARG A 238 -13.23 -19.60 -2.94
CA ARG A 238 -13.45 -20.29 -4.23
C ARG A 238 -13.48 -19.31 -5.40
N MET A 239 -14.18 -18.17 -5.25
CA MET A 239 -14.21 -17.12 -6.29
C MET A 239 -12.81 -16.58 -6.59
N ALA A 240 -11.99 -16.33 -5.57
CA ALA A 240 -10.62 -15.88 -5.78
C ALA A 240 -9.77 -16.93 -6.49
N VAL A 241 -9.87 -18.21 -6.09
CA VAL A 241 -9.16 -19.32 -6.77
C VAL A 241 -9.61 -19.45 -8.23
N ASP A 242 -10.92 -19.36 -8.50
CA ASP A 242 -11.45 -19.38 -9.86
C ASP A 242 -10.99 -18.19 -10.70
N ALA A 243 -10.75 -17.02 -10.05
CA ALA A 243 -10.15 -15.84 -10.67
C ALA A 243 -8.62 -15.93 -10.81
N GLY A 244 -7.99 -17.04 -10.39
CA GLY A 244 -6.56 -17.31 -10.55
C GLY A 244 -5.70 -16.83 -9.38
N PHE A 245 -6.26 -16.58 -8.21
CA PHE A 245 -5.48 -16.38 -6.98
C PHE A 245 -5.00 -17.72 -6.44
N VAL A 246 -3.77 -17.74 -5.91
CA VAL A 246 -3.21 -18.91 -5.25
C VAL A 246 -3.61 -18.89 -3.77
N SER A 247 -4.17 -20.00 -3.28
CA SER A 247 -4.47 -20.18 -1.86
C SER A 247 -3.19 -20.37 -1.06
N VAL A 248 -3.00 -19.54 -0.01
CA VAL A 248 -1.79 -19.59 0.81
C VAL A 248 -2.09 -19.59 2.30
N ASP A 249 -1.10 -20.10 3.06
CA ASP A 249 -0.98 -19.84 4.49
C ASP A 249 0.20 -18.90 4.79
N LEU A 250 0.16 -18.28 5.95
CA LEU A 250 1.21 -17.39 6.44
C LEU A 250 2.04 -18.04 7.57
N GLY A 251 2.07 -19.36 7.58
CA GLY A 251 2.73 -20.17 8.59
C GLY A 251 1.74 -20.94 9.47
N LYS A 252 2.29 -21.73 10.43
CA LYS A 252 1.51 -22.68 11.25
C LYS A 252 0.65 -22.02 12.34
N SER A 253 0.95 -20.79 12.71
CA SER A 253 0.27 -20.09 13.80
C SER A 253 -0.96 -19.35 13.29
N ARG A 254 -2.05 -19.38 14.07
CA ARG A 254 -3.20 -18.51 13.78
C ARG A 254 -2.83 -17.07 14.11
N LEU A 255 -2.84 -16.22 13.11
CA LEU A 255 -2.54 -14.79 13.22
C LEU A 255 -3.84 -13.99 13.34
N ARG A 256 -3.77 -12.83 14.00
CA ARG A 256 -4.81 -11.81 13.88
C ARG A 256 -4.71 -11.14 12.52
N THR A 257 -5.80 -10.55 12.04
CA THR A 257 -5.88 -9.92 10.72
C THR A 257 -4.75 -8.90 10.49
N GLU A 258 -4.52 -7.99 11.43
CA GLU A 258 -3.44 -6.99 11.34
C GLU A 258 -2.04 -7.63 11.32
N THR A 259 -1.85 -8.71 12.08
CA THR A 259 -0.58 -9.46 12.10
C THR A 259 -0.40 -10.24 10.80
N ALA A 260 -1.46 -10.83 10.26
CA ALA A 260 -1.45 -11.52 8.98
C ALA A 260 -1.08 -10.55 7.84
N GLY A 261 -1.67 -9.35 7.82
CA GLY A 261 -1.33 -8.30 6.86
C GLY A 261 0.14 -7.89 6.92
N LEU A 262 0.67 -7.66 8.12
CA LEU A 262 2.09 -7.33 8.29
C LEU A 262 3.01 -8.48 7.89
N ALA A 263 2.67 -9.72 8.25
CA ALA A 263 3.43 -10.91 7.84
C ALA A 263 3.46 -11.06 6.31
N ALA A 264 2.32 -10.85 5.64
CA ALA A 264 2.24 -10.87 4.18
C ALA A 264 3.16 -9.82 3.54
N VAL A 265 3.14 -8.57 4.04
CA VAL A 265 4.03 -7.49 3.55
C VAL A 265 5.49 -7.86 3.77
N MET A 266 5.86 -8.38 4.95
CA MET A 266 7.23 -8.82 5.23
C MET A 266 7.68 -9.96 4.30
N MET A 267 6.82 -10.95 4.04
CA MET A 267 7.13 -12.05 3.12
C MET A 267 7.32 -11.55 1.69
N MET A 268 6.45 -10.67 1.21
CA MET A 268 6.61 -10.02 -0.09
C MET A 268 7.91 -9.22 -0.18
N GLN A 269 8.24 -8.45 0.85
CA GLN A 269 9.45 -7.64 0.91
C GLN A 269 10.72 -8.50 0.93
N LEU A 270 10.76 -9.55 1.75
CA LEU A 270 11.92 -10.46 1.86
C LEU A 270 12.10 -11.36 0.62
N SER A 271 11.08 -11.52 -0.21
CA SER A 271 11.17 -12.27 -1.47
C SER A 271 11.77 -11.45 -2.61
N GLN A 272 11.92 -10.14 -2.43
CA GLN A 272 12.56 -9.29 -3.43
C GLN A 272 14.07 -9.54 -3.46
N PRO A 273 14.69 -9.54 -4.65
CA PRO A 273 16.13 -9.74 -4.81
C PRO A 273 16.95 -8.61 -4.22
#